data_0beaa02d79c3becd2032be3fec2ec548
#
_entry.id   0beaa02d79c3becd2032be3fec2ec548
#
_cell.length_a   1.000
_cell.length_b   1.000
_cell.length_c   1.000
_cell.angle_alpha   90.00
_cell.angle_beta   90.00
_cell.angle_gamma   90.00
#
_symmetry.space_group_name_H-M   'P 1'
#
loop_
_entity.id
_entity.type
_entity.pdbx_description
1 polymer ?
#
loop_
_entity_poly.entity_id
_entity_poly.type
_entity_poly.pdbx_seq_one_letter_code
_entity_poly.pdbx_strand_id
1 'polypeptide(L)'
;MTKILLSLFLASITFAASPKLHTIQADGHPIAVWEKSVKDPKGHILLHHGRTWSSLPDFDLQVKGEDLSLMDGFNAEGYSVWAMDARGYGKTPRDETGWNTPERSAKDIAIVLEWLHKKNGEKTHLWGWSMGSMLGQLAAQKYPEHLASVTLFGYPWTPGTVVPEDNNEGDPPKNPTTAKAAAEDFITPGSISQKAIDEYVRHALEADPVRMDWRRQHEYNQLDAKKVSVPVLLLQAEFDPLAKTEAHAKLFSDLPNAHKQWVVLKGGDHAALLETPRLRLIAATVNFIEWLNR
;
A
#
# COMPACT_ATOMS: atom_id res chain seq x y z
N MET A 1 26.35 39.01 36.35
CA MET A 1 24.93 38.93 35.92
C MET A 1 24.89 38.30 34.52
N THR A 2 24.75 36.99 34.44
CA THR A 2 24.74 36.24 33.19
C THR A 2 23.30 36.12 32.70
N LYS A 3 23.01 36.73 31.55
CA LYS A 3 21.69 36.62 30.90
C LYS A 3 21.58 35.30 30.18
N ILE A 4 20.71 34.41 30.69
CA ILE A 4 20.33 33.18 29.98
C ILE A 4 19.28 33.59 28.92
N LEU A 5 19.65 33.47 27.63
CA LEU A 5 18.70 33.56 26.52
C LEU A 5 17.96 32.23 26.44
N LEU A 6 16.68 32.25 26.79
CA LEU A 6 15.76 31.13 26.57
C LEU A 6 15.28 31.19 25.11
N SER A 7 15.82 30.34 24.24
CA SER A 7 15.33 30.19 22.86
C SER A 7 14.02 29.40 22.91
N LEU A 8 12.90 30.07 22.70
CA LEU A 8 11.62 29.42 22.43
C LEU A 8 11.70 28.79 21.02
N PHE A 9 11.82 27.48 20.96
CA PHE A 9 11.51 26.74 19.74
C PHE A 9 9.98 26.77 19.56
N LEU A 10 9.48 27.64 18.70
CA LEU A 10 8.13 27.53 18.17
C LEU A 10 8.13 26.32 17.22
N ALA A 11 7.58 25.20 17.67
CA ALA A 11 7.20 24.12 16.77
C ALA A 11 6.12 24.65 15.82
N SER A 12 6.48 24.91 14.58
CA SER A 12 5.50 25.23 13.54
C SER A 12 4.61 24.00 13.36
N ILE A 13 3.34 24.11 13.72
CA ILE A 13 2.31 23.14 13.35
C ILE A 13 2.12 23.31 11.84
N THR A 14 2.91 22.62 11.05
CA THR A 14 2.64 22.47 9.62
C THR A 14 1.43 21.57 9.50
N PHE A 15 0.28 22.13 9.10
CA PHE A 15 -0.83 21.29 8.65
C PHE A 15 -0.32 20.46 7.48
N ALA A 16 -0.48 19.15 7.57
CA ALA A 16 -0.20 18.25 6.46
C ALA A 16 -0.97 18.73 5.22
N ALA A 17 -0.30 18.85 4.09
CA ALA A 17 -0.98 19.26 2.86
C ALA A 17 -1.99 18.19 2.45
N SER A 18 -3.19 18.61 2.07
CA SER A 18 -4.17 17.67 1.51
C SER A 18 -3.62 17.04 0.23
N PRO A 19 -3.83 15.74 0.01
CA PRO A 19 -3.33 15.08 -1.19
C PRO A 19 -4.04 15.63 -2.43
N LYS A 20 -3.28 15.77 -3.52
CA LYS A 20 -3.79 16.19 -4.82
C LYS A 20 -4.27 14.98 -5.60
N LEU A 21 -5.50 15.05 -6.13
CA LEU A 21 -6.08 14.00 -6.97
C LEU A 21 -5.67 14.16 -8.45
N HIS A 22 -5.23 13.06 -9.06
CA HIS A 22 -5.05 12.89 -10.50
C HIS A 22 -5.97 11.80 -11.02
N THR A 23 -6.38 11.92 -12.28
CA THR A 23 -7.15 10.88 -12.98
C THR A 23 -6.32 10.37 -14.16
N ILE A 24 -5.98 9.10 -14.14
CA ILE A 24 -5.15 8.43 -15.15
C ILE A 24 -6.04 7.50 -15.95
N GLN A 25 -5.89 7.50 -17.28
CA GLN A 25 -6.64 6.58 -18.13
C GLN A 25 -5.90 5.24 -18.25
N ALA A 26 -6.46 4.19 -17.66
CA ALA A 26 -5.97 2.81 -17.78
C ALA A 26 -6.92 2.01 -18.67
N ASP A 27 -6.49 1.75 -19.91
CA ASP A 27 -7.32 1.09 -20.94
C ASP A 27 -8.73 1.74 -21.10
N GLY A 28 -8.76 3.07 -21.11
CA GLY A 28 -9.99 3.83 -21.21
C GLY A 28 -10.81 3.98 -19.93
N HIS A 29 -10.34 3.39 -18.81
CA HIS A 29 -10.98 3.51 -17.51
C HIS A 29 -10.24 4.53 -16.61
N PRO A 30 -10.95 5.47 -15.94
CA PRO A 30 -10.31 6.44 -15.07
C PRO A 30 -9.84 5.78 -13.76
N ILE A 31 -8.55 5.93 -13.43
CA ILE A 31 -7.94 5.52 -12.17
C ILE A 31 -7.59 6.77 -11.37
N ALA A 32 -8.04 6.84 -10.14
CA ALA A 32 -7.69 7.90 -9.20
C ALA A 32 -6.32 7.63 -8.57
N VAL A 33 -5.45 8.65 -8.60
CA VAL A 33 -4.12 8.61 -7.99
C VAL A 33 -3.93 9.87 -7.15
N TRP A 34 -3.68 9.69 -5.86
CA TRP A 34 -3.46 10.73 -4.89
C TRP A 34 -1.98 11.07 -4.79
N GLU A 35 -1.62 12.33 -4.74
CA GLU A 35 -0.24 12.82 -4.67
C GLU A 35 -0.01 13.64 -3.41
N LYS A 36 1.02 13.29 -2.65
CA LYS A 36 1.71 14.18 -1.70
C LYS A 36 3.17 14.29 -2.12
N SER A 37 3.53 15.41 -2.72
CA SER A 37 4.90 15.64 -3.23
C SER A 37 5.71 16.51 -2.28
N VAL A 38 7.01 16.30 -2.31
CA VAL A 38 8.01 17.16 -1.67
C VAL A 38 8.83 17.88 -2.76
N LYS A 39 9.46 18.98 -2.38
CA LYS A 39 10.39 19.66 -3.27
C LYS A 39 11.70 18.85 -3.38
N ASP A 40 12.22 18.68 -4.59
CA ASP A 40 13.46 17.95 -4.88
C ASP A 40 13.47 16.55 -4.23
N PRO A 41 12.55 15.65 -4.60
CA PRO A 41 12.39 14.36 -3.94
C PRO A 41 13.61 13.44 -4.17
N LYS A 42 13.94 12.63 -3.17
CA LYS A 42 14.94 11.55 -3.28
C LYS A 42 14.48 10.41 -4.19
N GLY A 43 13.20 10.36 -4.52
CA GLY A 43 12.56 9.34 -5.34
C GLY A 43 11.04 9.33 -5.14
N HIS A 44 10.37 8.40 -5.81
CA HIS A 44 8.91 8.29 -5.83
C HIS A 44 8.44 6.94 -5.32
N ILE A 45 7.42 6.94 -4.44
CA ILE A 45 6.78 5.73 -3.90
C ILE A 45 5.32 5.71 -4.34
N LEU A 46 4.88 4.61 -4.98
CA LEU A 46 3.49 4.34 -5.29
C LEU A 46 2.94 3.34 -4.28
N LEU A 47 1.89 3.71 -3.55
CA LEU A 47 1.20 2.87 -2.59
C LEU A 47 -0.02 2.21 -3.24
N HIS A 48 -0.22 0.92 -2.98
CA HIS A 48 -1.39 0.16 -3.39
C HIS A 48 -2.05 -0.51 -2.17
N HIS A 49 -3.33 -0.19 -1.96
CA HIS A 49 -4.12 -0.59 -0.79
C HIS A 49 -4.49 -2.09 -0.76
N GLY A 50 -5.05 -2.52 0.37
CA GLY A 50 -5.53 -3.88 0.60
C GLY A 50 -6.86 -4.19 -0.09
N ARG A 51 -7.59 -5.23 0.40
CA ARG A 51 -8.78 -5.73 -0.31
C ARG A 51 -10.04 -4.91 -0.09
N THR A 52 -10.24 -4.32 1.08
CA THR A 52 -11.55 -3.79 1.46
C THR A 52 -11.64 -2.28 1.36
N TRP A 53 -10.55 -1.58 1.65
CA TRP A 53 -10.53 -0.13 1.77
C TRP A 53 -9.60 0.51 0.75
N SER A 54 -9.90 1.75 0.39
CA SER A 54 -9.15 2.55 -0.58
C SER A 54 -7.95 3.27 0.04
N SER A 55 -7.21 3.98 -0.79
CA SER A 55 -5.92 4.56 -0.44
C SER A 55 -5.93 5.56 0.70
N LEU A 56 -6.90 6.47 0.77
CA LEU A 56 -6.85 7.54 1.78
C LEU A 56 -7.10 7.03 3.20
N PRO A 57 -8.10 6.17 3.49
CA PRO A 57 -8.22 5.57 4.81
C PRO A 57 -6.95 4.82 5.22
N ASP A 58 -6.36 4.04 4.29
CA ASP A 58 -5.21 3.18 4.58
C ASP A 58 -3.90 3.96 4.73
N PHE A 59 -3.67 4.98 3.89
CA PHE A 59 -2.35 5.58 3.76
C PHE A 59 -2.26 7.05 4.17
N ASP A 60 -3.39 7.73 4.32
CA ASP A 60 -3.44 9.15 4.70
C ASP A 60 -4.44 9.44 5.81
N LEU A 61 -4.55 8.53 6.78
CA LEU A 61 -5.43 8.74 7.93
C LEU A 61 -4.96 9.96 8.74
N GLN A 62 -5.84 10.96 8.85
CA GLN A 62 -5.57 12.22 9.55
C GLN A 62 -6.37 12.28 10.84
N VAL A 63 -5.70 12.18 11.99
CA VAL A 63 -6.29 12.26 13.32
C VAL A 63 -5.63 13.37 14.11
N LYS A 64 -6.44 14.33 14.61
CA LYS A 64 -5.90 15.49 15.34
C LYS A 64 -5.05 15.05 16.53
N GLY A 65 -3.77 15.40 16.52
CA GLY A 65 -2.82 15.11 17.61
C GLY A 65 -2.13 13.74 17.48
N GLU A 66 -2.39 13.00 16.41
CA GLU A 66 -1.72 11.72 16.12
C GLU A 66 -1.06 11.79 14.75
N ASP A 67 0.11 11.16 14.63
CA ASP A 67 0.86 11.05 13.38
C ASP A 67 0.67 9.63 12.83
N LEU A 68 -0.31 9.46 11.92
CA LEU A 68 -0.72 8.16 11.39
C LEU A 68 -0.58 8.05 9.87
N SER A 69 -0.48 9.18 9.15
CA SER A 69 -0.36 9.13 7.70
C SER A 69 0.96 8.50 7.25
N LEU A 70 0.87 7.39 6.51
CA LEU A 70 2.01 6.78 5.86
C LEU A 70 2.58 7.68 4.76
N MET A 71 1.69 8.40 4.05
CA MET A 71 2.12 9.34 3.01
C MET A 71 2.95 10.49 3.61
N ASP A 72 2.51 11.09 4.72
CA ASP A 72 3.27 12.13 5.41
C ASP A 72 4.58 11.59 5.99
N GLY A 73 4.57 10.37 6.50
CA GLY A 73 5.78 9.72 7.00
C GLY A 73 6.86 9.56 5.93
N PHE A 74 6.51 9.11 4.72
CA PHE A 74 7.48 9.05 3.62
C PHE A 74 7.86 10.43 3.07
N ASN A 75 6.93 11.41 3.09
CA ASN A 75 7.27 12.80 2.74
C ASN A 75 8.31 13.39 3.72
N ALA A 76 8.19 13.12 5.02
CA ALA A 76 9.15 13.55 6.03
C ALA A 76 10.57 12.98 5.77
N GLU A 77 10.65 11.80 5.16
CA GLU A 77 11.90 11.18 4.75
C GLU A 77 12.43 11.67 3.39
N GLY A 78 11.69 12.57 2.72
CA GLY A 78 12.10 13.22 1.46
C GLY A 78 11.64 12.52 0.19
N TYR A 79 10.64 11.65 0.26
CA TYR A 79 10.06 10.98 -0.91
C TYR A 79 8.74 11.63 -1.32
N SER A 80 8.51 11.78 -2.63
CA SER A 80 7.17 12.08 -3.14
C SER A 80 6.34 10.81 -3.17
N VAL A 81 5.11 10.88 -2.64
CA VAL A 81 4.25 9.71 -2.42
C VAL A 81 2.99 9.80 -3.25
N TRP A 82 2.68 8.69 -3.87
CA TRP A 82 1.50 8.48 -4.68
C TRP A 82 0.70 7.32 -4.11
N ALA A 83 -0.62 7.39 -4.14
CA ALA A 83 -1.48 6.29 -3.70
C ALA A 83 -2.61 6.12 -4.71
N MET A 84 -2.77 4.92 -5.27
CA MET A 84 -3.79 4.66 -6.28
C MET A 84 -4.98 3.92 -5.69
N ASP A 85 -6.18 4.35 -6.05
CA ASP A 85 -7.41 3.60 -5.78
C ASP A 85 -7.62 2.60 -6.93
N ALA A 86 -7.68 1.31 -6.62
CA ALA A 86 -8.04 0.29 -7.60
C ALA A 86 -9.47 0.47 -8.11
N ARG A 87 -9.84 -0.17 -9.22
CA ARG A 87 -11.20 -0.09 -9.77
C ARG A 87 -12.25 -0.46 -8.74
N GLY A 88 -13.24 0.42 -8.55
CA GLY A 88 -14.33 0.28 -7.60
C GLY A 88 -14.00 0.64 -6.16
N TYR A 89 -12.84 1.28 -5.93
CA TYR A 89 -12.42 1.79 -4.63
C TYR A 89 -12.29 3.32 -4.65
N GLY A 90 -12.62 3.95 -3.52
CA GLY A 90 -12.42 5.38 -3.31
C GLY A 90 -12.98 6.26 -4.42
N LYS A 91 -12.10 6.95 -5.14
CA LYS A 91 -12.47 7.82 -6.27
C LYS A 91 -12.36 7.16 -7.64
N THR A 92 -11.92 5.91 -7.71
CA THR A 92 -11.95 5.13 -8.94
C THR A 92 -13.30 4.42 -9.08
N PRO A 93 -14.10 4.71 -10.13
CA PRO A 93 -15.38 4.04 -10.31
C PRO A 93 -15.21 2.55 -10.59
N ARG A 94 -16.28 1.79 -10.40
CA ARG A 94 -16.40 0.44 -10.97
C ARG A 94 -16.44 0.54 -12.49
N ASP A 95 -15.88 -0.42 -13.19
CA ASP A 95 -16.09 -0.53 -14.61
C ASP A 95 -17.50 -1.09 -14.93
N GLU A 96 -17.81 -1.20 -16.22
CA GLU A 96 -19.11 -1.68 -16.71
C GLU A 96 -19.47 -3.10 -16.24
N THR A 97 -18.46 -3.94 -15.94
CA THR A 97 -18.68 -5.30 -15.43
C THR A 97 -19.00 -5.31 -13.94
N GLY A 98 -18.65 -4.25 -13.21
CA GLY A 98 -18.77 -4.16 -11.76
C GLY A 98 -17.81 -5.07 -10.97
N TRP A 99 -16.99 -5.87 -11.66
CA TRP A 99 -16.00 -6.78 -11.08
C TRP A 99 -14.58 -6.26 -11.24
N ASN A 100 -13.71 -6.58 -10.30
CA ASN A 100 -12.27 -6.45 -10.49
C ASN A 100 -11.60 -7.83 -10.61
N THR A 101 -10.39 -7.88 -11.21
CA THR A 101 -9.60 -9.11 -11.34
C THR A 101 -8.13 -8.84 -11.04
N PRO A 102 -7.35 -9.85 -10.58
CA PRO A 102 -5.94 -9.69 -10.29
C PRO A 102 -5.11 -9.21 -11.48
N GLU A 103 -5.29 -9.80 -12.66
CA GLU A 103 -4.53 -9.41 -13.85
C GLU A 103 -4.82 -7.99 -14.30
N ARG A 104 -6.10 -7.58 -14.27
CA ARG A 104 -6.49 -6.21 -14.60
C ARG A 104 -5.86 -5.20 -13.64
N SER A 105 -5.93 -5.47 -12.33
CA SER A 105 -5.33 -4.61 -11.34
C SER A 105 -3.81 -4.51 -11.47
N ALA A 106 -3.12 -5.61 -11.76
CA ALA A 106 -1.69 -5.60 -12.04
C ALA A 106 -1.35 -4.75 -13.29
N LYS A 107 -2.19 -4.79 -14.31
CA LYS A 107 -2.04 -3.95 -15.51
C LYS A 107 -2.31 -2.48 -15.21
N ASP A 108 -3.33 -2.16 -14.41
CA ASP A 108 -3.61 -0.79 -13.98
C ASP A 108 -2.43 -0.20 -13.20
N ILE A 109 -1.80 -1.00 -12.30
CA ILE A 109 -0.57 -0.61 -11.60
C ILE A 109 0.53 -0.26 -12.61
N ALA A 110 0.75 -1.10 -13.63
CA ALA A 110 1.77 -0.87 -14.65
C ALA A 110 1.55 0.42 -15.44
N ILE A 111 0.29 0.73 -15.79
CA ILE A 111 -0.07 1.97 -16.50
C ILE A 111 0.17 3.20 -15.61
N VAL A 112 -0.17 3.11 -14.32
CA VAL A 112 0.13 4.20 -13.38
C VAL A 112 1.64 4.39 -13.22
N LEU A 113 2.42 3.33 -13.13
CA LEU A 113 3.89 3.39 -13.07
C LEU A 113 4.49 4.00 -14.34
N GLU A 114 3.98 3.66 -15.51
CA GLU A 114 4.40 4.28 -16.78
C GLU A 114 4.08 5.78 -16.80
N TRP A 115 2.90 6.17 -16.33
CA TRP A 115 2.51 7.56 -16.22
C TRP A 115 3.43 8.33 -15.25
N LEU A 116 3.74 7.74 -14.08
CA LEU A 116 4.68 8.31 -13.11
C LEU A 116 6.08 8.47 -13.72
N HIS A 117 6.55 7.47 -14.44
CA HIS A 117 7.84 7.54 -15.14
C HIS A 117 7.87 8.69 -16.17
N LYS A 118 6.82 8.84 -16.98
CA LYS A 118 6.70 9.96 -17.93
C LYS A 118 6.66 11.32 -17.25
N LYS A 119 6.04 11.40 -16.07
CA LYS A 119 5.89 12.62 -15.28
C LYS A 119 7.20 13.03 -14.58
N ASN A 120 7.92 12.07 -14.02
CA ASN A 120 9.03 12.31 -13.09
C ASN A 120 10.40 12.01 -13.70
N GLY A 121 10.48 11.27 -14.81
CA GLY A 121 11.72 10.92 -15.50
C GLY A 121 12.49 9.73 -14.90
N GLU A 122 11.99 9.12 -13.83
CA GLU A 122 12.64 8.01 -13.11
C GLU A 122 11.69 6.87 -12.77
N LYS A 123 12.26 5.71 -12.42
CA LYS A 123 11.47 4.55 -11.98
C LYS A 123 10.90 4.78 -10.58
N THR A 124 9.75 4.16 -10.30
CA THR A 124 9.02 4.33 -9.05
C THR A 124 9.15 3.07 -8.18
N HIS A 125 9.27 3.24 -6.86
CA HIS A 125 9.19 2.16 -5.88
C HIS A 125 7.71 1.84 -5.62
N LEU A 126 7.29 0.59 -5.88
CA LEU A 126 5.93 0.15 -5.58
C LEU A 126 5.87 -0.41 -4.16
N TRP A 127 4.89 -0.02 -3.39
CA TRP A 127 4.62 -0.49 -2.04
C TRP A 127 3.19 -1.01 -1.95
N GLY A 128 3.02 -2.31 -1.72
CA GLY A 128 1.70 -2.95 -1.64
C GLY A 128 1.41 -3.52 -0.26
N TRP A 129 0.18 -3.31 0.23
CA TRP A 129 -0.33 -3.88 1.48
C TRP A 129 -1.32 -5.01 1.21
N SER A 130 -1.21 -6.13 1.93
CA SER A 130 -2.19 -7.22 1.88
C SER A 130 -2.43 -7.70 0.44
N MET A 131 -3.65 -7.66 -0.07
CA MET A 131 -3.95 -7.94 -1.47
C MET A 131 -3.12 -7.06 -2.42
N GLY A 132 -2.87 -5.80 -2.07
CA GLY A 132 -2.02 -4.90 -2.84
C GLY A 132 -0.58 -5.41 -2.97
N SER A 133 -0.07 -6.17 -2.00
CA SER A 133 1.23 -6.82 -2.10
C SER A 133 1.25 -7.97 -3.10
N MET A 134 0.17 -8.76 -3.18
CA MET A 134 0.02 -9.81 -4.21
C MET A 134 -0.08 -9.20 -5.61
N LEU A 135 -0.87 -8.13 -5.76
CA LEU A 135 -0.98 -7.38 -7.01
C LEU A 135 0.34 -6.73 -7.41
N GLY A 136 1.07 -6.19 -6.42
CA GLY A 136 2.42 -5.65 -6.60
C GLY A 136 3.41 -6.70 -7.09
N GLN A 137 3.38 -7.91 -6.53
CA GLN A 137 4.19 -9.02 -7.04
C GLN A 137 3.79 -9.38 -8.48
N LEU A 138 2.50 -9.48 -8.77
CA LEU A 138 2.02 -9.82 -10.11
C LEU A 138 2.42 -8.76 -11.14
N ALA A 139 2.33 -7.47 -10.78
CA ALA A 139 2.82 -6.36 -11.60
C ALA A 139 4.33 -6.44 -11.81
N ALA A 140 5.11 -6.71 -10.76
CA ALA A 140 6.57 -6.84 -10.86
C ALA A 140 7.02 -8.03 -11.73
N GLN A 141 6.23 -9.10 -11.79
CA GLN A 141 6.50 -10.25 -12.66
C GLN A 141 6.22 -9.96 -14.14
N LYS A 142 5.13 -9.22 -14.41
CA LYS A 142 4.61 -9.04 -15.76
C LYS A 142 5.06 -7.74 -16.42
N TYR A 143 5.32 -6.70 -15.62
CA TYR A 143 5.53 -5.31 -16.06
C TYR A 143 6.65 -4.62 -15.26
N PRO A 144 7.89 -5.12 -15.25
CA PRO A 144 8.97 -4.59 -14.42
C PRO A 144 9.60 -3.28 -14.93
N GLU A 145 9.21 -2.79 -16.11
CA GLU A 145 9.96 -1.78 -16.87
C GLU A 145 10.12 -0.46 -16.10
N HIS A 146 9.09 -0.01 -15.39
CA HIS A 146 9.06 1.27 -14.67
C HIS A 146 9.20 1.12 -13.15
N LEU A 147 9.47 -0.12 -12.68
CA LEU A 147 9.70 -0.41 -11.27
C LEU A 147 11.16 -0.24 -10.88
N ALA A 148 11.42 0.54 -9.82
CA ALA A 148 12.71 0.60 -9.14
C ALA A 148 12.87 -0.56 -8.15
N SER A 149 11.82 -0.85 -7.40
CA SER A 149 11.72 -1.98 -6.46
C SER A 149 10.25 -2.25 -6.12
N VAL A 150 9.97 -3.37 -5.44
CA VAL A 150 8.66 -3.64 -4.84
C VAL A 150 8.79 -3.98 -3.36
N THR A 151 7.96 -3.35 -2.53
CA THR A 151 7.76 -3.69 -1.12
C THR A 151 6.46 -4.46 -0.97
N LEU A 152 6.52 -5.63 -0.34
CA LEU A 152 5.40 -6.52 -0.07
C LEU A 152 5.15 -6.53 1.44
N PHE A 153 4.14 -5.81 1.90
CA PHE A 153 3.78 -5.74 3.30
C PHE A 153 2.51 -6.54 3.59
N GLY A 154 2.53 -7.32 4.68
CA GLY A 154 1.39 -8.16 5.08
C GLY A 154 0.98 -9.15 3.98
N TYR A 155 1.94 -9.74 3.29
CA TYR A 155 1.73 -10.59 2.12
C TYR A 155 1.01 -11.90 2.49
N PRO A 156 -0.26 -12.10 2.08
CA PRO A 156 -1.08 -13.19 2.60
C PRO A 156 -1.00 -14.49 1.78
N TRP A 157 -0.29 -14.51 0.65
CA TRP A 157 -0.23 -15.67 -0.24
C TRP A 157 0.79 -16.70 0.22
N THR A 158 0.38 -17.95 0.28
CA THR A 158 1.28 -19.08 0.51
C THR A 158 1.73 -19.65 -0.83
N PRO A 159 3.03 -19.65 -1.16
CA PRO A 159 3.53 -20.22 -2.40
C PRO A 159 3.09 -21.69 -2.60
N GLY A 160 2.56 -22.00 -3.77
CA GLY A 160 2.00 -23.32 -4.09
C GLY A 160 0.50 -23.46 -3.79
N THR A 161 -0.15 -22.43 -3.26
CA THR A 161 -1.63 -22.39 -3.18
C THR A 161 -2.22 -22.46 -4.57
N VAL A 162 -3.28 -23.25 -4.73
CA VAL A 162 -4.07 -23.34 -5.96
C VAL A 162 -5.50 -22.92 -5.66
N VAL A 163 -5.94 -21.84 -6.27
CA VAL A 163 -7.33 -21.37 -6.24
C VAL A 163 -8.05 -21.99 -7.44
N PRO A 164 -9.19 -22.66 -7.24
CA PRO A 164 -10.02 -23.17 -8.36
C PRO A 164 -10.43 -22.03 -9.30
N GLU A 165 -10.62 -22.36 -10.56
CA GLU A 165 -11.18 -21.42 -11.54
C GLU A 165 -12.56 -20.95 -11.08
N ASP A 166 -12.75 -19.64 -11.14
CA ASP A 166 -14.04 -19.00 -10.91
C ASP A 166 -14.60 -18.57 -12.27
N ASN A 167 -15.63 -19.27 -12.71
CA ASN A 167 -16.34 -19.02 -13.96
C ASN A 167 -17.66 -18.26 -13.72
N ASN A 168 -17.81 -17.58 -12.58
CA ASN A 168 -18.99 -16.81 -12.29
C ASN A 168 -19.10 -15.60 -13.25
N GLU A 169 -20.08 -15.64 -14.14
CA GLU A 169 -20.42 -14.57 -15.09
C GLU A 169 -21.60 -13.72 -14.61
N GLY A 170 -22.16 -14.02 -13.42
CA GLY A 170 -23.28 -13.28 -12.85
C GLY A 170 -22.89 -11.86 -12.42
N ASP A 171 -23.91 -11.09 -12.07
CA ASP A 171 -23.73 -9.73 -11.53
C ASP A 171 -23.02 -9.75 -10.17
N PRO A 172 -22.21 -8.74 -9.86
CA PRO A 172 -21.55 -8.65 -8.56
C PRO A 172 -22.58 -8.41 -7.45
N PRO A 173 -22.41 -9.04 -6.27
CA PRO A 173 -23.36 -8.93 -5.17
C PRO A 173 -23.45 -7.54 -4.55
N LYS A 174 -22.44 -6.69 -4.67
CA LYS A 174 -22.39 -5.30 -4.17
C LYS A 174 -22.76 -5.20 -2.69
N ASN A 175 -22.17 -6.06 -1.87
CA ASN A 175 -22.42 -6.08 -0.43
C ASN A 175 -21.98 -4.74 0.22
N PRO A 176 -22.78 -4.17 1.14
CA PRO A 176 -22.35 -2.99 1.89
C PRO A 176 -21.16 -3.32 2.79
N THR A 177 -20.31 -2.34 2.99
CA THR A 177 -19.26 -2.38 4.02
C THR A 177 -19.85 -2.11 5.40
N THR A 178 -19.15 -2.49 6.46
CA THR A 178 -19.64 -2.32 7.83
C THR A 178 -18.56 -1.74 8.73
N ALA A 179 -18.97 -0.97 9.75
CA ALA A 179 -18.08 -0.44 10.76
C ALA A 179 -17.32 -1.56 11.50
N LYS A 180 -17.97 -2.69 11.71
CA LYS A 180 -17.33 -3.87 12.29
C LYS A 180 -16.16 -4.35 11.44
N ALA A 181 -16.38 -4.51 10.13
CA ALA A 181 -15.33 -4.96 9.21
C ALA A 181 -14.14 -3.99 9.14
N ALA A 182 -14.39 -2.67 9.24
CA ALA A 182 -13.31 -1.67 9.27
C ALA A 182 -12.51 -1.72 10.59
N ALA A 183 -13.16 -1.93 11.72
CA ALA A 183 -12.49 -2.02 13.02
C ALA A 183 -11.72 -3.35 13.21
N GLU A 184 -12.09 -4.42 12.52
CA GLU A 184 -11.48 -5.75 12.63
C GLU A 184 -10.05 -5.82 12.07
N ASP A 185 -9.60 -4.81 11.31
CA ASP A 185 -8.21 -4.73 10.84
C ASP A 185 -7.22 -4.44 11.99
N PHE A 186 -7.69 -3.87 13.11
CA PHE A 186 -6.86 -3.55 14.29
C PHE A 186 -6.96 -4.67 15.33
N ILE A 187 -6.03 -5.61 15.29
CA ILE A 187 -6.07 -6.87 16.05
C ILE A 187 -5.34 -6.74 17.39
N THR A 188 -4.21 -6.02 17.41
CA THR A 188 -3.35 -5.91 18.59
C THR A 188 -3.87 -4.83 19.55
N PRO A 189 -4.34 -5.19 20.77
CA PRO A 189 -4.87 -4.20 21.70
C PRO A 189 -3.83 -3.13 22.07
N GLY A 190 -4.22 -1.86 21.93
CA GLY A 190 -3.38 -0.72 22.32
C GLY A 190 -2.28 -0.35 21.33
N SER A 191 -2.24 -0.98 20.15
CA SER A 191 -1.30 -0.62 19.06
C SER A 191 -1.66 0.70 18.39
N ILE A 192 -2.93 1.07 18.44
CA ILE A 192 -3.52 2.30 17.91
C ILE A 192 -4.58 2.82 18.90
N SER A 193 -4.85 4.13 18.91
CA SER A 193 -5.86 4.73 19.80
C SER A 193 -7.29 4.42 19.34
N GLN A 194 -8.25 4.33 20.26
CA GLN A 194 -9.66 4.16 19.89
C GLN A 194 -10.16 5.32 19.01
N LYS A 195 -9.70 6.55 19.28
CA LYS A 195 -10.02 7.72 18.46
C LYS A 195 -9.57 7.54 17.00
N ALA A 196 -8.39 6.97 16.79
CA ALA A 196 -7.88 6.69 15.44
C ALA A 196 -8.67 5.57 14.76
N ILE A 197 -9.06 4.52 15.49
CA ILE A 197 -9.96 3.47 14.97
C ILE A 197 -11.30 4.07 14.54
N ASP A 198 -11.92 4.91 15.38
CA ASP A 198 -13.21 5.53 15.09
C ASP A 198 -13.13 6.42 13.84
N GLU A 199 -12.04 7.17 13.68
CA GLU A 199 -11.81 8.03 12.53
C GLU A 199 -11.51 7.21 11.26
N TYR A 200 -10.73 6.13 11.38
CA TYR A 200 -10.51 5.19 10.27
C TYR A 200 -11.83 4.58 9.79
N VAL A 201 -12.65 4.08 10.70
CA VAL A 201 -13.96 3.51 10.39
C VAL A 201 -14.85 4.52 9.65
N ARG A 202 -14.88 5.77 10.13
CA ARG A 202 -15.65 6.84 9.47
C ARG A 202 -15.17 7.08 8.04
N HIS A 203 -13.87 7.26 7.84
CA HIS A 203 -13.26 7.50 6.53
C HIS A 203 -13.43 6.31 5.58
N ALA A 204 -13.23 5.10 6.08
CA ALA A 204 -13.34 3.87 5.31
C ALA A 204 -14.77 3.66 4.77
N LEU A 205 -15.79 3.84 5.62
CA LEU A 205 -17.19 3.72 5.20
C LEU A 205 -17.65 4.84 4.26
N GLU A 206 -17.10 6.04 4.41
CA GLU A 206 -17.38 7.17 3.53
C GLU A 206 -16.75 6.97 2.14
N ALA A 207 -15.54 6.45 2.09
CA ALA A 207 -14.82 6.22 0.84
C ALA A 207 -15.36 4.98 0.09
N ASP A 208 -15.64 3.90 0.81
CA ASP A 208 -15.98 2.59 0.27
C ASP A 208 -17.29 2.04 0.90
N PRO A 209 -18.44 2.66 0.65
CA PRO A 209 -19.73 2.23 1.25
C PRO A 209 -20.21 0.88 0.74
N VAL A 210 -19.69 0.44 -0.40
CA VAL A 210 -19.99 -0.85 -1.04
C VAL A 210 -18.69 -1.58 -1.34
N ARG A 211 -18.53 -2.77 -0.75
CA ARG A 211 -17.34 -3.58 -0.94
C ARG A 211 -17.12 -3.91 -2.41
N MET A 212 -15.88 -3.75 -2.89
CA MET A 212 -15.54 -4.15 -4.25
C MET A 212 -15.58 -5.67 -4.40
N ASP A 213 -16.20 -6.11 -5.49
CA ASP A 213 -16.37 -7.51 -5.84
C ASP A 213 -15.21 -7.98 -6.75
N TRP A 214 -14.63 -9.12 -6.40
CA TRP A 214 -13.50 -9.71 -7.11
C TRP A 214 -13.89 -11.05 -7.71
N ARG A 215 -13.52 -11.25 -8.97
CA ARG A 215 -13.62 -12.54 -9.65
C ARG A 215 -12.28 -12.99 -10.21
N ARG A 216 -12.21 -14.19 -10.76
CA ARG A 216 -10.98 -14.78 -11.34
C ARG A 216 -9.80 -14.79 -10.36
N GLN A 217 -10.07 -15.03 -9.08
CA GLN A 217 -8.99 -15.07 -8.08
C GLN A 217 -7.97 -16.20 -8.37
N HIS A 218 -8.30 -17.18 -9.23
CA HIS A 218 -7.35 -18.17 -9.75
C HIS A 218 -6.19 -17.54 -10.55
N GLU A 219 -6.32 -16.31 -11.02
CA GLU A 219 -5.20 -15.57 -11.66
C GLU A 219 -4.03 -15.38 -10.69
N TYR A 220 -4.24 -15.43 -9.36
CA TYR A 220 -3.14 -15.47 -8.38
C TYR A 220 -2.33 -16.77 -8.42
N ASN A 221 -2.80 -17.85 -9.05
CA ASN A 221 -2.00 -19.06 -9.27
C ASN A 221 -0.73 -18.81 -10.12
N GLN A 222 -0.67 -17.65 -10.81
CA GLN A 222 0.49 -17.20 -11.57
C GLN A 222 1.59 -16.58 -10.70
N LEU A 223 1.32 -16.33 -9.39
CA LEU A 223 2.32 -15.78 -8.48
C LEU A 223 3.49 -16.74 -8.32
N ASP A 224 4.64 -16.32 -8.84
CA ASP A 224 5.89 -17.07 -8.83
C ASP A 224 7.04 -16.10 -8.50
N ALA A 225 7.57 -16.18 -7.29
CA ALA A 225 8.65 -15.30 -6.85
C ALA A 225 9.89 -15.37 -7.77
N LYS A 226 10.12 -16.50 -8.42
CA LYS A 226 11.27 -16.70 -9.34
C LYS A 226 11.21 -15.81 -10.58
N LYS A 227 10.03 -15.24 -10.87
CA LYS A 227 9.83 -14.33 -12.01
C LYS A 227 9.97 -12.84 -11.62
N VAL A 228 10.17 -12.52 -10.35
CA VAL A 228 10.34 -11.15 -9.89
C VAL A 228 11.80 -10.74 -10.06
N SER A 229 12.10 -9.95 -11.09
CA SER A 229 13.47 -9.54 -11.43
C SER A 229 13.94 -8.26 -10.70
N VAL A 230 13.00 -7.46 -10.18
CA VAL A 230 13.32 -6.20 -9.47
C VAL A 230 13.72 -6.46 -8.01
N PRO A 231 14.41 -5.52 -7.34
CA PRO A 231 14.67 -5.59 -5.90
C PRO A 231 13.38 -5.72 -5.07
N VAL A 232 13.43 -6.53 -4.00
CA VAL A 232 12.24 -6.82 -3.17
C VAL A 232 12.51 -6.60 -1.69
N LEU A 233 11.63 -5.84 -1.03
CA LEU A 233 11.53 -5.77 0.42
C LEU A 233 10.29 -6.54 0.88
N LEU A 234 10.48 -7.55 1.75
CA LEU A 234 9.38 -8.18 2.49
C LEU A 234 9.26 -7.52 3.86
N LEU A 235 8.08 -7.01 4.17
CA LEU A 235 7.74 -6.51 5.50
C LEU A 235 6.68 -7.43 6.10
N GLN A 236 6.96 -7.99 7.27
CA GLN A 236 6.06 -8.85 8.03
C GLN A 236 5.83 -8.25 9.40
N ALA A 237 4.58 -8.09 9.82
CA ALA A 237 4.28 -7.76 11.20
C ALA A 237 4.28 -9.04 12.07
N GLU A 238 4.78 -8.90 13.32
CA GLU A 238 5.00 -10.05 14.23
C GLU A 238 3.73 -10.85 14.51
N PHE A 239 2.60 -10.15 14.65
CA PHE A 239 1.31 -10.74 15.01
C PHE A 239 0.31 -10.81 13.83
N ASP A 240 0.77 -10.61 12.60
CA ASP A 240 -0.08 -10.69 11.42
C ASP A 240 -0.57 -12.13 11.17
N PRO A 241 -1.86 -12.42 11.35
CA PRO A 241 -2.37 -13.78 11.18
C PRO A 241 -2.43 -14.24 9.71
N LEU A 242 -2.35 -13.30 8.77
CA LEU A 242 -2.41 -13.57 7.33
C LEU A 242 -1.02 -13.78 6.72
N ALA A 243 0.01 -13.16 7.29
CA ALA A 243 1.38 -13.16 6.78
C ALA A 243 2.24 -14.23 7.48
N LYS A 244 2.08 -15.49 7.11
CA LYS A 244 2.76 -16.63 7.75
C LYS A 244 4.26 -16.64 7.47
N THR A 245 5.06 -16.82 8.53
CA THR A 245 6.54 -16.82 8.45
C THR A 245 7.07 -17.86 7.46
N GLU A 246 6.51 -19.06 7.43
CA GLU A 246 6.92 -20.12 6.50
C GLU A 246 6.66 -19.77 5.04
N ALA A 247 5.53 -19.08 4.78
CA ALA A 247 5.20 -18.59 3.44
C ALA A 247 6.18 -17.48 3.00
N HIS A 248 6.52 -16.57 3.91
CA HIS A 248 7.51 -15.51 3.67
C HIS A 248 8.91 -16.08 3.46
N ALA A 249 9.33 -17.09 4.23
CA ALA A 249 10.62 -17.76 4.08
C ALA A 249 10.74 -18.42 2.69
N LYS A 250 9.67 -19.09 2.25
CA LYS A 250 9.61 -19.70 0.91
C LYS A 250 9.65 -18.65 -0.18
N LEU A 251 8.82 -17.60 -0.10
CA LEU A 251 8.81 -16.48 -1.02
C LEU A 251 10.20 -15.84 -1.11
N PHE A 252 10.81 -15.51 0.04
CA PHE A 252 12.13 -14.89 0.10
C PHE A 252 13.22 -15.77 -0.52
N SER A 253 13.20 -17.08 -0.26
CA SER A 253 14.13 -18.03 -0.82
C SER A 253 14.06 -18.09 -2.35
N ASP A 254 12.84 -18.04 -2.90
CA ASP A 254 12.59 -18.16 -4.33
C ASP A 254 12.89 -16.87 -5.14
N LEU A 255 12.99 -15.72 -4.50
CA LEU A 255 13.34 -14.46 -5.16
C LEU A 255 14.76 -14.51 -5.76
N PRO A 256 14.94 -14.29 -7.08
CA PRO A 256 16.23 -14.47 -7.74
C PRO A 256 17.17 -13.27 -7.54
N ASN A 257 16.63 -12.07 -7.31
CA ASN A 257 17.42 -10.86 -7.16
C ASN A 257 18.16 -10.86 -5.82
N ALA A 258 19.47 -10.59 -5.84
CA ALA A 258 20.29 -10.49 -4.62
C ALA A 258 19.94 -9.25 -3.77
N HIS A 259 19.39 -8.20 -4.39
CA HIS A 259 18.87 -7.03 -3.69
C HIS A 259 17.50 -7.35 -3.12
N LYS A 260 17.48 -8.15 -2.04
CA LYS A 260 16.27 -8.52 -1.31
C LYS A 260 16.49 -8.44 0.19
N GLN A 261 15.48 -7.98 0.91
CA GLN A 261 15.48 -7.94 2.38
C GLN A 261 14.16 -8.47 2.93
N TRP A 262 14.21 -9.02 4.12
CA TRP A 262 13.03 -9.40 4.89
C TRP A 262 13.16 -8.82 6.30
N VAL A 263 12.17 -8.04 6.71
CA VAL A 263 12.13 -7.36 8.00
C VAL A 263 10.86 -7.74 8.74
N VAL A 264 11.01 -8.16 9.99
CA VAL A 264 9.89 -8.41 10.91
C VAL A 264 9.68 -7.20 11.82
N LEU A 265 8.46 -6.68 11.80
CA LEU A 265 8.03 -5.51 12.58
C LEU A 265 7.47 -5.98 13.92
N LYS A 266 8.27 -5.85 14.98
CA LYS A 266 7.89 -6.23 16.34
C LYS A 266 6.69 -5.44 16.83
N GLY A 267 5.71 -6.13 17.41
CA GLY A 267 4.56 -5.53 18.09
C GLY A 267 3.45 -5.06 17.15
N GLY A 268 3.52 -5.36 15.84
CA GLY A 268 2.49 -5.03 14.89
C GLY A 268 1.70 -6.23 14.41
N ASP A 269 0.54 -5.97 13.85
CA ASP A 269 -0.28 -6.94 13.14
C ASP A 269 -0.52 -6.52 11.68
N HIS A 270 -1.61 -6.99 11.09
CA HIS A 270 -1.90 -6.73 9.66
C HIS A 270 -1.99 -5.24 9.31
N ALA A 271 -2.44 -4.40 10.27
CA ALA A 271 -2.59 -2.95 10.12
C ALA A 271 -1.39 -2.14 10.64
N ALA A 272 -0.20 -2.75 10.83
CA ALA A 272 0.98 -2.09 11.40
C ALA A 272 1.42 -0.80 10.68
N LEU A 273 0.90 -0.53 9.50
CA LEU A 273 1.09 0.74 8.78
C LEU A 273 0.40 1.95 9.47
N LEU A 274 -0.62 1.69 10.29
CA LEU A 274 -1.37 2.68 11.09
C LEU A 274 -1.11 2.56 12.60
N GLU A 275 -0.35 1.56 13.01
CA GLU A 275 -0.12 1.22 14.41
C GLU A 275 1.24 1.71 14.93
N THR A 276 1.52 1.43 16.19
CA THR A 276 2.80 1.77 16.86
C THR A 276 4.04 1.42 16.03
N PRO A 277 4.13 0.26 15.30
CA PRO A 277 5.31 -0.06 14.49
C PRO A 277 5.48 0.76 13.21
N ARG A 278 4.54 1.64 12.85
CA ARG A 278 4.55 2.43 11.60
C ARG A 278 5.90 3.11 11.32
N LEU A 279 6.50 3.76 12.31
CA LEU A 279 7.80 4.43 12.13
C LEU A 279 8.92 3.45 11.76
N ARG A 280 8.88 2.21 12.27
CA ARG A 280 9.84 1.16 11.91
C ARG A 280 9.59 0.65 10.49
N LEU A 281 8.33 0.56 10.08
CA LEU A 281 7.94 0.20 8.71
C LEU A 281 8.47 1.24 7.71
N ILE A 282 8.28 2.54 8.00
CA ILE A 282 8.81 3.64 7.19
C ILE A 282 10.34 3.55 7.11
N ALA A 283 11.01 3.45 8.25
CA ALA A 283 12.47 3.37 8.31
C ALA A 283 13.01 2.14 7.56
N ALA A 284 12.37 0.99 7.65
CA ALA A 284 12.76 -0.22 6.91
C ALA A 284 12.64 -0.02 5.40
N THR A 285 11.54 0.60 4.94
CA THR A 285 11.33 0.91 3.53
C THR A 285 12.37 1.90 3.00
N VAL A 286 12.58 3.00 3.72
CA VAL A 286 13.54 4.04 3.34
C VAL A 286 14.97 3.49 3.30
N ASN A 287 15.39 2.77 4.34
CA ASN A 287 16.72 2.16 4.40
C ASN A 287 16.96 1.18 3.23
N PHE A 288 15.95 0.41 2.86
CA PHE A 288 16.03 -0.48 1.69
C PHE A 288 16.21 0.31 0.40
N ILE A 289 15.40 1.34 0.16
CA ILE A 289 15.50 2.18 -1.03
C ILE A 289 16.88 2.88 -1.10
N GLU A 290 17.34 3.47 0.00
CA GLU A 290 18.64 4.15 0.06
C GLU A 290 19.82 3.18 -0.14
N TRP A 291 19.67 1.92 0.31
CA TRP A 291 20.68 0.89 0.06
C TRP A 291 20.79 0.52 -1.43
N LEU A 292 19.69 0.57 -2.20
CA LEU A 292 19.72 0.31 -3.64
C LEU A 292 20.46 1.40 -4.43
N ASN A 293 20.57 2.60 -3.87
CA ASN A 293 21.18 3.78 -4.51
C ASN A 293 22.68 3.92 -4.19
N ARG A 294 23.26 3.00 -3.40
CA ARG A 294 24.70 2.96 -3.05
C ARG A 294 25.48 2.09 -4.02
#